data_d5aa8201e9e71d38e6845e3ce1dde683
#
_entry.id   d5aa8201e9e71d38e6845e3ce1dde683
#
_cell.length_a   1.000
_cell.length_b   1.000
_cell.length_c   1.000
_cell.angle_alpha   90.00
_cell.angle_beta   90.00
_cell.angle_gamma   90.00
#
_symmetry.space_group_name_H-M   'P 1'
#
loop_
_entity.id
_entity.type
_entity.pdbx_description
1 polymer ?
#
loop_
_entity_poly.entity_id
_entity_poly.type
_entity_poly.pdbx_seq_one_letter_code
_entity_poly.pdbx_strand_id
1 'polypeptide(L)'
;MSFDVGGTLIQPWPSVGHIYAEVAARHGWNNLPPETLNQNFAAAWRAKESFQHTQEDWADLVDQTFAGFCAPPPSQTFFPAIYERFAEATAWRIYDDALPAIEALASKGVLLAVISNWDERLRPLLQQFRLERYFETILVSCEVGFTKPSPVIFQLASRQMGIAPGQILHVGDSLAEDVAGAKAAHFQAVLINRDAGSEAGEWINSLRDLESLISRS
;
A
#
# COMPACT_ATOMS: atom_id res chain seq x y z
N MET A 1 6.87 -15.75 -3.05
CA MET A 1 6.27 -14.56 -3.72
C MET A 1 6.19 -13.43 -2.71
N SER A 2 6.29 -12.15 -3.14
CA SER A 2 6.13 -11.00 -2.25
C SER A 2 5.11 -10.01 -2.80
N PHE A 3 4.41 -9.29 -1.91
CA PHE A 3 3.36 -8.35 -2.23
C PHE A 3 3.62 -6.99 -1.61
N ASP A 4 3.30 -5.92 -2.33
CA ASP A 4 2.94 -4.67 -1.70
C ASP A 4 1.57 -4.77 -1.02
N VAL A 5 1.16 -3.76 -0.24
CA VAL A 5 -0.09 -3.80 0.52
C VAL A 5 -1.10 -2.77 0.02
N GLY A 6 -0.76 -1.47 0.06
CA GLY A 6 -1.66 -0.40 -0.36
C GLY A 6 -1.88 -0.40 -1.87
N GLY A 7 -3.13 -0.35 -2.37
CA GLY A 7 -3.40 -0.47 -3.80
C GLY A 7 -3.26 -1.89 -4.37
N THR A 8 -2.58 -2.77 -3.65
CA THR A 8 -2.35 -4.17 -4.05
C THR A 8 -3.26 -5.16 -3.32
N LEU A 9 -3.20 -5.21 -2.00
CA LEU A 9 -4.01 -6.11 -1.16
C LEU A 9 -5.20 -5.42 -0.53
N ILE A 10 -5.04 -4.14 -0.14
CA ILE A 10 -6.06 -3.34 0.53
C ILE A 10 -6.15 -1.95 -0.09
N GLN A 11 -7.30 -1.30 0.12
CA GLN A 11 -7.58 0.07 -0.30
C GLN A 11 -8.29 0.85 0.80
N PRO A 12 -8.13 2.19 0.87
CA PRO A 12 -8.95 3.03 1.74
C PRO A 12 -10.44 2.88 1.39
N TRP A 13 -11.30 2.81 2.40
CA TRP A 13 -12.73 2.58 2.17
C TRP A 13 -13.62 3.54 2.97
N PRO A 14 -14.59 4.23 2.33
CA PRO A 14 -14.92 4.21 0.88
C PRO A 14 -13.83 4.84 -0.02
N SER A 15 -13.07 5.84 0.47
CA SER A 15 -11.90 6.46 -0.15
C SER A 15 -11.18 7.35 0.87
N VAL A 16 -9.97 7.79 0.54
CA VAL A 16 -9.21 8.75 1.37
C VAL A 16 -10.03 10.00 1.67
N GLY A 17 -10.65 10.60 0.66
CA GLY A 17 -11.44 11.83 0.83
C GLY A 17 -12.67 11.65 1.70
N HIS A 18 -13.33 10.49 1.66
CA HIS A 18 -14.46 10.19 2.57
C HIS A 18 -13.99 10.09 4.02
N ILE A 19 -12.86 9.41 4.27
CA ILE A 19 -12.28 9.29 5.61
C ILE A 19 -11.86 10.66 6.13
N TYR A 20 -11.22 11.46 5.29
CA TYR A 20 -10.81 12.82 5.65
C TYR A 20 -12.00 13.72 5.98
N ALA A 21 -13.06 13.69 5.15
CA ALA A 21 -14.27 14.47 5.40
C ALA A 21 -14.99 14.01 6.69
N GLU A 22 -15.04 12.71 6.95
CA GLU A 22 -15.61 12.13 8.18
C GLU A 22 -14.90 12.67 9.42
N VAL A 23 -13.55 12.59 9.45
CA VAL A 23 -12.77 13.06 10.60
C VAL A 23 -12.87 14.57 10.74
N ALA A 24 -12.75 15.33 9.66
CA ALA A 24 -12.88 16.79 9.67
C ALA A 24 -14.22 17.25 10.23
N ALA A 25 -15.32 16.58 9.88
CA ALA A 25 -16.65 16.88 10.38
C ALA A 25 -16.77 16.73 11.91
N ARG A 26 -16.11 15.73 12.49
CA ARG A 26 -16.03 15.54 13.95
C ARG A 26 -15.28 16.67 14.67
N HIS A 27 -14.46 17.42 13.93
CA HIS A 27 -13.69 18.57 14.41
C HIS A 27 -14.26 19.93 13.96
N GLY A 28 -15.53 19.95 13.52
CA GLY A 28 -16.25 21.16 13.18
C GLY A 28 -16.14 21.62 11.73
N TRP A 29 -15.37 20.92 10.88
CA TRP A 29 -15.25 21.21 9.45
C TRP A 29 -16.27 20.38 8.66
N ASN A 30 -17.51 20.89 8.60
CA ASN A 30 -18.62 20.19 7.97
C ASN A 30 -18.69 20.41 6.46
N ASN A 31 -19.32 19.46 5.77
CA ASN A 31 -19.65 19.56 4.33
C ASN A 31 -18.43 19.68 3.40
N LEU A 32 -17.28 19.15 3.79
CA LEU A 32 -16.14 19.04 2.87
C LEU A 32 -16.43 17.99 1.79
N PRO A 33 -16.23 18.32 0.49
CA PRO A 33 -16.55 17.40 -0.60
C PRO A 33 -15.50 16.28 -0.70
N PRO A 34 -15.87 15.00 -0.47
CA PRO A 34 -14.90 13.89 -0.48
C PRO A 34 -14.18 13.75 -1.83
N GLU A 35 -14.87 13.99 -2.93
CA GLU A 35 -14.31 13.88 -4.28
C GLU A 35 -13.21 14.92 -4.53
N THR A 36 -13.39 16.14 -4.03
CA THR A 36 -12.36 17.19 -4.13
C THR A 36 -11.17 16.84 -3.23
N LEU A 37 -11.41 16.31 -2.01
CA LEU A 37 -10.34 15.84 -1.15
C LEU A 37 -9.57 14.67 -1.78
N ASN A 38 -10.24 13.75 -2.50
CA ASN A 38 -9.56 12.69 -3.26
C ASN A 38 -8.68 13.27 -4.36
N GLN A 39 -9.17 14.25 -5.11
CA GLN A 39 -8.40 14.90 -6.18
C GLN A 39 -7.18 15.64 -5.63
N ASN A 40 -7.35 16.37 -4.54
CA ASN A 40 -6.27 17.11 -3.87
C ASN A 40 -5.23 16.12 -3.31
N PHE A 41 -5.67 15.05 -2.64
CA PHE A 41 -4.78 13.98 -2.15
C PHE A 41 -3.98 13.37 -3.29
N ALA A 42 -4.62 12.99 -4.39
CA ALA A 42 -3.94 12.42 -5.54
C ALA A 42 -2.94 13.39 -6.18
N ALA A 43 -3.23 14.69 -6.18
CA ALA A 43 -2.31 15.73 -6.65
C ALA A 43 -1.11 15.87 -5.71
N ALA A 44 -1.33 15.97 -4.40
CA ALA A 44 -0.28 16.06 -3.38
C ALA A 44 0.59 14.81 -3.38
N TRP A 45 -0.01 13.62 -3.48
CA TRP A 45 0.70 12.35 -3.57
C TRP A 45 1.63 12.26 -4.78
N ARG A 46 1.19 12.73 -5.93
CA ARG A 46 2.04 12.76 -7.14
C ARG A 46 3.16 13.79 -7.07
N ALA A 47 2.95 14.88 -6.35
CA ALA A 47 3.91 15.96 -6.21
C ALA A 47 4.99 15.71 -5.14
N LYS A 48 4.81 14.68 -4.30
CA LYS A 48 5.79 14.35 -3.26
C LYS A 48 7.15 13.98 -3.87
N GLU A 49 8.23 14.57 -3.36
CA GLU A 49 9.58 14.29 -3.86
C GLU A 49 10.29 13.23 -3.04
N SER A 50 10.36 13.39 -1.72
CA SER A 50 11.02 12.44 -0.81
C SER A 50 10.09 12.13 0.36
N PHE A 51 9.37 11.02 0.29
CA PHE A 51 8.40 10.61 1.29
C PHE A 51 8.91 9.38 2.03
N GLN A 52 9.21 9.54 3.32
CA GLN A 52 9.74 8.47 4.16
C GLN A 52 8.67 7.79 5.01
N HIS A 53 7.40 8.16 4.82
CA HIS A 53 6.24 7.68 5.59
C HIS A 53 6.32 8.03 7.09
N THR A 54 7.02 9.10 7.43
CA THR A 54 7.03 9.64 8.78
C THR A 54 5.69 10.32 9.10
N GLN A 55 5.40 10.49 10.38
CA GLN A 55 4.20 11.22 10.79
C GLN A 55 4.20 12.66 10.28
N GLU A 56 5.39 13.28 10.16
CA GLU A 56 5.57 14.62 9.61
C GLU A 56 5.23 14.65 8.10
N ASP A 57 5.75 13.68 7.32
CA ASP A 57 5.41 13.57 5.90
C ASP A 57 3.89 13.43 5.68
N TRP A 58 3.24 12.62 6.53
CA TRP A 58 1.78 12.47 6.46
C TRP A 58 1.05 13.75 6.86
N ALA A 59 1.54 14.50 7.85
CA ALA A 59 0.95 15.78 8.25
C ALA A 59 1.01 16.79 7.12
N ASP A 60 2.16 16.92 6.46
CA ASP A 60 2.36 17.82 5.33
C ASP A 60 1.47 17.43 4.14
N LEU A 61 1.34 16.14 3.84
CA LEU A 61 0.47 15.64 2.77
C LEU A 61 -1.01 15.94 3.06
N VAL A 62 -1.43 15.77 4.30
CA VAL A 62 -2.79 16.10 4.74
C VAL A 62 -3.03 17.61 4.65
N ASP A 63 -2.10 18.43 5.10
CA ASP A 63 -2.23 19.90 4.98
C ASP A 63 -2.37 20.37 3.53
N GLN A 64 -1.58 19.79 2.61
CA GLN A 64 -1.71 20.05 1.18
C GLN A 64 -3.08 19.62 0.64
N THR A 65 -3.59 18.47 1.09
CA THR A 65 -4.91 17.97 0.69
C THR A 65 -6.04 18.90 1.13
N PHE A 66 -5.92 19.49 2.32
CA PHE A 66 -6.91 20.41 2.89
C PHE A 66 -6.65 21.88 2.55
N ALA A 67 -5.67 22.18 1.71
CA ALA A 67 -5.36 23.56 1.33
C ALA A 67 -6.62 24.26 0.75
N GLY A 68 -6.92 25.44 1.29
CA GLY A 68 -8.11 26.22 0.93
C GLY A 68 -9.41 25.81 1.63
N PHE A 69 -9.43 24.72 2.40
CA PHE A 69 -10.60 24.30 3.18
C PHE A 69 -10.49 24.65 4.66
N CYS A 70 -9.31 24.45 5.25
CA CYS A 70 -9.11 24.59 6.70
C CYS A 70 -8.07 25.69 7.01
N ALA A 71 -8.40 26.53 7.99
CA ALA A 71 -7.47 27.47 8.60
C ALA A 71 -7.80 27.59 10.10
N PRO A 72 -6.92 27.13 11.03
CA PRO A 72 -5.56 26.59 10.77
C PRO A 72 -5.59 25.22 10.06
N PRO A 73 -4.44 24.77 9.51
CA PRO A 73 -4.35 23.51 8.79
C PRO A 73 -4.52 22.31 9.73
N PRO A 74 -4.84 21.09 9.17
CA PRO A 74 -5.03 19.89 9.96
C PRO A 74 -3.85 19.54 10.89
N SER A 75 -2.60 19.76 10.47
CA SER A 75 -1.40 19.49 11.28
C SER A 75 -1.43 20.21 12.63
N GLN A 76 -2.07 21.37 12.71
CA GLN A 76 -2.20 22.18 13.92
C GLN A 76 -3.49 21.87 14.72
N THR A 77 -4.37 20.99 14.21
CA THR A 77 -5.70 20.77 14.79
C THR A 77 -6.05 19.29 14.91
N PHE A 78 -6.51 18.65 13.85
CA PHE A 78 -7.11 17.31 13.88
C PHE A 78 -6.32 16.24 13.12
N PHE A 79 -5.12 16.53 12.66
CA PHE A 79 -4.26 15.54 12.00
C PHE A 79 -4.04 14.27 12.86
N PRO A 80 -3.82 14.33 14.19
CA PRO A 80 -3.71 13.11 14.98
C PRO A 80 -4.92 12.17 14.84
N ALA A 81 -6.12 12.72 14.79
CA ALA A 81 -7.34 11.92 14.60
C ALA A 81 -7.42 11.30 13.19
N ILE A 82 -6.94 11.99 12.16
CA ILE A 82 -6.79 11.41 10.82
C ILE A 82 -5.78 10.26 10.85
N TYR A 83 -4.62 10.48 11.47
CA TYR A 83 -3.56 9.49 11.55
C TYR A 83 -4.02 8.20 12.25
N GLU A 84 -4.68 8.35 13.40
CA GLU A 84 -5.29 7.24 14.16
C GLU A 84 -6.39 6.54 13.37
N ARG A 85 -7.22 7.27 12.64
CA ARG A 85 -8.32 6.69 11.84
C ARG A 85 -7.78 5.71 10.77
N PHE A 86 -6.63 5.99 10.16
CA PHE A 86 -5.98 5.09 9.22
C PHE A 86 -5.22 3.92 9.89
N ALA A 87 -5.15 3.84 11.21
CA ALA A 87 -4.71 2.64 11.94
C ALA A 87 -5.85 1.63 12.17
N GLU A 88 -7.10 2.01 11.92
CA GLU A 88 -8.27 1.15 12.09
C GLU A 88 -8.60 0.37 10.83
N ALA A 89 -8.88 -0.93 10.93
CA ALA A 89 -9.28 -1.76 9.79
C ALA A 89 -10.55 -1.25 9.09
N THR A 90 -11.42 -0.52 9.81
CA THR A 90 -12.65 0.07 9.26
C THR A 90 -12.40 1.22 8.27
N ALA A 91 -11.18 1.75 8.22
CA ALA A 91 -10.75 2.72 7.19
C ALA A 91 -10.31 2.05 5.88
N TRP A 92 -10.25 0.73 5.85
CA TRP A 92 -9.71 -0.05 4.75
C TRP A 92 -10.64 -1.17 4.33
N ARG A 93 -10.48 -1.63 3.11
CA ARG A 93 -11.12 -2.84 2.57
C ARG A 93 -10.07 -3.70 1.88
N ILE A 94 -10.09 -4.99 2.16
CA ILE A 94 -9.33 -5.98 1.38
C ILE A 94 -9.99 -6.07 0.00
N TYR A 95 -9.18 -6.07 -1.06
CA TYR A 95 -9.71 -6.34 -2.41
C TYR A 95 -10.30 -7.74 -2.49
N ASP A 96 -11.42 -7.89 -3.20
CA ASP A 96 -12.20 -9.13 -3.27
C ASP A 96 -11.42 -10.32 -3.86
N ASP A 97 -10.33 -10.07 -4.55
CA ASP A 97 -9.43 -11.07 -5.13
C ASP A 97 -8.20 -11.37 -4.25
N ALA A 98 -7.88 -10.51 -3.28
CA ALA A 98 -6.63 -10.62 -2.53
C ALA A 98 -6.60 -11.84 -1.61
N LEU A 99 -7.60 -12.00 -0.73
CA LEU A 99 -7.63 -13.13 0.19
C LEU A 99 -7.73 -14.48 -0.55
N PRO A 100 -8.62 -14.67 -1.55
CA PRO A 100 -8.64 -15.91 -2.33
C PRO A 100 -7.31 -16.23 -3.03
N ALA A 101 -6.63 -15.23 -3.58
CA ALA A 101 -5.33 -15.44 -4.22
C ALA A 101 -4.25 -15.86 -3.21
N ILE A 102 -4.17 -15.16 -2.06
CA ILE A 102 -3.24 -15.50 -0.98
C ILE A 102 -3.47 -16.93 -0.48
N GLU A 103 -4.72 -17.32 -0.24
CA GLU A 103 -5.09 -18.67 0.23
C GLU A 103 -4.74 -19.76 -0.81
N ALA A 104 -5.03 -19.50 -2.08
CA ALA A 104 -4.67 -20.42 -3.15
C ALA A 104 -3.17 -20.63 -3.29
N LEU A 105 -2.38 -19.55 -3.20
CA LEU A 105 -0.92 -19.61 -3.22
C LEU A 105 -0.35 -20.34 -2.01
N ALA A 106 -0.82 -20.03 -0.81
CA ALA A 106 -0.40 -20.68 0.41
C ALA A 106 -0.73 -22.18 0.41
N SER A 107 -1.91 -22.58 -0.10
CA SER A 107 -2.31 -23.99 -0.22
C SER A 107 -1.42 -24.80 -1.16
N LYS A 108 -0.76 -24.14 -2.12
CA LYS A 108 0.23 -24.72 -3.03
C LYS A 108 1.65 -24.74 -2.45
N GLY A 109 1.82 -24.32 -1.20
CA GLY A 109 3.12 -24.27 -0.53
C GLY A 109 4.02 -23.11 -1.00
N VAL A 110 3.46 -22.09 -1.64
CA VAL A 110 4.22 -20.89 -2.01
C VAL A 110 4.51 -20.08 -0.76
N LEU A 111 5.78 -19.80 -0.49
CA LEU A 111 6.17 -18.91 0.61
C LEU A 111 5.81 -17.47 0.24
N LEU A 112 5.10 -16.79 1.12
CA LEU A 112 4.58 -15.44 0.89
C LEU A 112 5.28 -14.43 1.80
N ALA A 113 5.50 -13.22 1.28
CA ALA A 113 6.06 -12.09 2.03
C ALA A 113 5.32 -10.79 1.70
N VAL A 114 5.43 -9.83 2.61
CA VAL A 114 5.05 -8.43 2.38
C VAL A 114 6.31 -7.59 2.27
N ILE A 115 6.36 -6.67 1.30
CA ILE A 115 7.36 -5.62 1.17
C ILE A 115 6.61 -4.31 0.89
N SER A 116 6.46 -3.45 1.89
CA SER A 116 5.62 -2.26 1.75
C SER A 116 6.29 -0.99 2.27
N ASN A 117 6.13 0.09 1.51
CA ASN A 117 6.44 1.43 1.96
C ASN A 117 5.31 1.90 2.88
N TRP A 118 5.54 1.85 4.18
CA TRP A 118 4.55 2.17 5.20
C TRP A 118 5.22 2.53 6.53
N ASP A 119 4.42 3.00 7.47
CA ASP A 119 4.79 3.28 8.84
C ASP A 119 4.36 2.16 9.82
N GLU A 120 4.48 2.40 11.11
CA GLU A 120 4.22 1.45 12.19
C GLU A 120 2.76 0.92 12.24
N ARG A 121 1.83 1.58 11.56
CA ARG A 121 0.41 1.17 11.53
C ARG A 121 0.16 -0.08 10.70
N LEU A 122 1.09 -0.47 9.80
CA LEU A 122 0.86 -1.59 8.89
C LEU A 122 0.71 -2.94 9.62
N ARG A 123 1.59 -3.26 10.57
CA ARG A 123 1.53 -4.55 11.25
C ARG A 123 0.24 -4.74 12.04
N PRO A 124 -0.18 -3.80 12.91
CA PRO A 124 -1.47 -3.87 13.57
C PRO A 124 -2.65 -4.00 12.58
N LEU A 125 -2.57 -3.34 11.42
CA LEU A 125 -3.60 -3.40 10.40
C LEU A 125 -3.69 -4.80 9.76
N LEU A 126 -2.56 -5.40 9.40
CA LEU A 126 -2.51 -6.78 8.90
C LEU A 126 -3.04 -7.80 9.93
N GLN A 127 -2.77 -7.56 11.23
CA GLN A 127 -3.32 -8.37 12.33
C GLN A 127 -4.85 -8.25 12.42
N GLN A 128 -5.38 -7.04 12.38
CA GLN A 128 -6.83 -6.81 12.40
C GLN A 128 -7.53 -7.52 11.24
N PHE A 129 -6.90 -7.55 10.07
CA PHE A 129 -7.38 -8.29 8.89
C PHE A 129 -7.10 -9.79 8.93
N ARG A 130 -6.31 -10.27 9.91
CA ARG A 130 -5.82 -11.65 9.99
C ARG A 130 -5.03 -12.09 8.75
N LEU A 131 -4.41 -11.16 8.07
CA LEU A 131 -3.59 -11.42 6.89
C LEU A 131 -2.17 -11.83 7.26
N GLU A 132 -1.63 -11.37 8.40
CA GLU A 132 -0.25 -11.64 8.82
C GLU A 132 0.10 -13.13 8.83
N ARG A 133 -0.87 -13.99 9.16
CA ARG A 133 -0.70 -15.46 9.27
C ARG A 133 -0.30 -16.16 7.97
N TYR A 134 -0.46 -15.48 6.83
CA TYR A 134 -0.11 -16.05 5.53
C TYR A 134 1.31 -15.71 5.09
N PHE A 135 1.95 -14.75 5.77
CA PHE A 135 3.24 -14.22 5.36
C PHE A 135 4.37 -14.70 6.28
N GLU A 136 5.35 -15.40 5.71
CA GLU A 136 6.57 -15.80 6.39
C GLU A 136 7.42 -14.60 6.80
N THR A 137 7.40 -13.55 5.98
CA THR A 137 8.20 -12.35 6.16
C THR A 137 7.35 -11.12 5.86
N ILE A 138 7.41 -10.13 6.76
CA ILE A 138 6.78 -8.82 6.58
C ILE A 138 7.83 -7.75 6.77
N LEU A 139 8.15 -7.01 5.69
CA LEU A 139 9.09 -5.90 5.70
C LEU A 139 8.33 -4.59 5.51
N VAL A 140 8.41 -3.74 6.51
CA VAL A 140 7.84 -2.39 6.52
C VAL A 140 8.97 -1.39 6.43
N SER A 141 8.91 -0.44 5.52
CA SER A 141 10.02 0.49 5.25
C SER A 141 10.48 1.26 6.50
N CYS A 142 9.55 1.70 7.34
CA CYS A 142 9.89 2.42 8.58
C CYS A 142 10.67 1.57 9.59
N GLU A 143 10.48 0.23 9.59
CA GLU A 143 11.16 -0.69 10.50
C GLU A 143 12.58 -1.03 10.03
N VAL A 144 12.75 -1.15 8.70
CA VAL A 144 14.04 -1.57 8.12
C VAL A 144 14.90 -0.40 7.65
N GLY A 145 14.35 0.83 7.60
CA GLY A 145 15.06 2.04 7.21
C GLY A 145 15.34 2.17 5.71
N PHE A 146 14.68 1.37 4.87
CA PHE A 146 14.81 1.43 3.42
C PHE A 146 13.43 1.37 2.76
N THR A 147 13.15 2.36 1.90
CA THR A 147 11.91 2.42 1.11
C THR A 147 12.14 1.86 -0.29
N LYS A 148 11.12 1.24 -0.89
CA LYS A 148 11.08 0.98 -2.34
C LYS A 148 11.17 2.31 -3.09
N PRO A 149 11.91 2.43 -4.19
CA PRO A 149 12.50 1.36 -4.99
C PRO A 149 13.91 0.92 -4.57
N SER A 150 14.40 1.25 -3.38
CA SER A 150 15.72 0.78 -2.92
C SER A 150 15.80 -0.76 -3.02
N PRO A 151 16.81 -1.32 -3.70
CA PRO A 151 16.96 -2.77 -3.80
C PRO A 151 17.24 -3.44 -2.43
N VAL A 152 17.63 -2.65 -1.44
CA VAL A 152 18.01 -3.18 -0.12
C VAL A 152 16.83 -3.85 0.58
N ILE A 153 15.63 -3.26 0.54
CA ILE A 153 14.45 -3.85 1.18
C ILE A 153 14.08 -5.20 0.55
N PHE A 154 14.20 -5.34 -0.78
CA PHE A 154 13.98 -6.60 -1.49
C PHE A 154 15.05 -7.65 -1.16
N GLN A 155 16.32 -7.24 -1.07
CA GLN A 155 17.42 -8.13 -0.67
C GLN A 155 17.23 -8.64 0.77
N LEU A 156 16.72 -7.82 1.67
CA LEU A 156 16.36 -8.22 3.03
C LEU A 156 15.26 -9.29 2.99
N ALA A 157 14.22 -9.12 2.16
CA ALA A 157 13.17 -10.13 1.98
C ALA A 157 13.75 -11.47 1.49
N SER A 158 14.59 -11.45 0.46
CA SER A 158 15.25 -12.64 -0.08
C SER A 158 16.04 -13.38 1.02
N ARG A 159 16.80 -12.66 1.82
CA ARG A 159 17.59 -13.23 2.92
C ARG A 159 16.71 -13.84 4.02
N GLN A 160 15.66 -13.15 4.44
CA GLN A 160 14.76 -13.63 5.49
C GLN A 160 13.96 -14.87 5.04
N MET A 161 13.52 -14.88 3.78
CA MET A 161 12.83 -16.04 3.19
C MET A 161 13.76 -17.22 2.89
N GLY A 162 15.07 -16.99 2.81
CA GLY A 162 16.04 -18.02 2.36
C GLY A 162 15.89 -18.40 0.89
N ILE A 163 15.33 -17.50 0.05
CA ILE A 163 15.05 -17.75 -1.38
C ILE A 163 15.91 -16.84 -2.23
N ALA A 164 16.51 -17.39 -3.29
CA ALA A 164 17.30 -16.61 -4.23
C ALA A 164 16.44 -15.55 -4.95
N PRO A 165 16.97 -14.32 -5.18
CA PRO A 165 16.21 -13.22 -5.76
C PRO A 165 15.42 -13.59 -7.02
N GLY A 166 16.06 -14.25 -7.99
CA GLY A 166 15.41 -14.64 -9.25
C GLY A 166 14.27 -15.65 -9.13
N GLN A 167 14.08 -16.24 -7.95
CA GLN A 167 12.96 -17.16 -7.65
C GLN A 167 11.81 -16.46 -6.95
N ILE A 168 11.92 -15.15 -6.66
CA ILE A 168 10.88 -14.37 -6.00
C ILE A 168 10.19 -13.50 -7.04
N LEU A 169 8.86 -13.64 -7.14
CA LEU A 169 8.01 -12.73 -7.90
C LEU A 169 7.44 -11.71 -6.93
N HIS A 170 7.67 -10.41 -7.19
CA HIS A 170 7.04 -9.30 -6.48
C HIS A 170 5.82 -8.79 -7.23
N VAL A 171 4.76 -8.51 -6.51
CA VAL A 171 3.48 -7.97 -7.04
C VAL A 171 3.19 -6.65 -6.34
N GLY A 172 3.00 -5.59 -7.11
CA GLY A 172 2.65 -4.28 -6.57
C GLY A 172 2.02 -3.38 -7.62
N ASP A 173 1.45 -2.26 -7.20
CA ASP A 173 0.69 -1.32 -8.04
C ASP A 173 1.54 -0.15 -8.58
N SER A 174 2.78 0.00 -8.11
CA SER A 174 3.68 1.07 -8.53
C SER A 174 4.75 0.58 -9.51
N LEU A 175 4.74 1.11 -10.73
CA LEU A 175 5.77 0.81 -11.72
C LEU A 175 7.18 1.21 -11.22
N ALA A 176 7.28 2.34 -10.52
CA ALA A 176 8.55 2.87 -10.04
C ALA A 176 9.04 2.16 -8.76
N GLU A 177 8.16 2.03 -7.77
CA GLU A 177 8.55 1.50 -6.46
C GLU A 177 8.62 -0.03 -6.45
N ASP A 178 7.59 -0.70 -7.00
CA ASP A 178 7.48 -2.15 -6.97
C ASP A 178 8.22 -2.80 -8.12
N VAL A 179 7.87 -2.45 -9.37
CA VAL A 179 8.40 -3.17 -10.53
C VAL A 179 9.86 -2.83 -10.76
N ALA A 180 10.22 -1.55 -10.80
CA ALA A 180 11.62 -1.15 -11.03
C ALA A 180 12.50 -1.51 -9.83
N GLY A 181 12.01 -1.31 -8.59
CA GLY A 181 12.74 -1.67 -7.38
C GLY A 181 13.01 -3.18 -7.26
N ALA A 182 12.00 -4.01 -7.51
CA ALA A 182 12.15 -5.46 -7.50
C ALA A 182 13.13 -5.96 -8.58
N LYS A 183 13.02 -5.44 -9.80
CA LYS A 183 13.97 -5.76 -10.91
C LYS A 183 15.39 -5.34 -10.59
N ALA A 184 15.60 -4.18 -9.94
CA ALA A 184 16.92 -3.72 -9.49
C ALA A 184 17.54 -4.66 -8.43
N ALA A 185 16.71 -5.37 -7.67
CA ALA A 185 17.12 -6.41 -6.72
C ALA A 185 17.18 -7.82 -7.34
N HIS A 186 17.05 -7.95 -8.65
CA HIS A 186 17.01 -9.20 -9.41
C HIS A 186 15.81 -10.10 -9.08
N PHE A 187 14.71 -9.53 -8.57
CA PHE A 187 13.44 -10.23 -8.47
C PHE A 187 12.74 -10.24 -9.83
N GLN A 188 11.86 -11.21 -10.02
CA GLN A 188 10.79 -11.08 -11.00
C GLN A 188 9.76 -10.07 -10.47
N ALA A 189 9.07 -9.37 -11.36
CA ALA A 189 8.06 -8.40 -10.94
C ALA A 189 6.89 -8.38 -11.91
N VAL A 190 5.69 -8.20 -11.38
CA VAL A 190 4.47 -7.96 -12.14
C VAL A 190 3.72 -6.76 -11.54
N LEU A 191 3.30 -5.87 -12.42
CA LEU A 191 2.45 -4.75 -12.05
C LEU A 191 1.01 -5.25 -11.90
N ILE A 192 0.32 -4.88 -10.83
CA ILE A 192 -1.13 -4.97 -10.77
C ILE A 192 -1.72 -3.59 -11.10
N ASN A 193 -2.56 -3.54 -12.14
CA ASN A 193 -3.26 -2.31 -12.54
C ASN A 193 -4.76 -2.57 -12.50
N ARG A 194 -5.38 -2.18 -11.40
CA ARG A 194 -6.80 -2.45 -11.12
C ARG A 194 -7.74 -1.59 -11.94
N ASP A 195 -7.24 -0.47 -12.49
CA ASP A 195 -8.02 0.50 -13.28
C ASP A 195 -7.89 0.30 -14.80
N ALA A 196 -7.00 -0.57 -15.26
CA ALA A 196 -6.66 -0.73 -16.69
C ALA A 196 -7.74 -1.37 -17.57
N GLY A 197 -8.87 -1.75 -17.03
CA GLY A 197 -9.91 -2.43 -17.82
C GLY A 197 -9.39 -3.68 -18.50
N SER A 198 -9.91 -3.98 -19.72
CA SER A 198 -9.51 -5.16 -20.51
C SER A 198 -8.37 -4.89 -21.50
N GLU A 199 -7.67 -3.77 -21.39
CA GLU A 199 -6.55 -3.47 -22.29
C GLU A 199 -5.38 -4.42 -22.02
N ALA A 200 -4.79 -4.95 -23.10
CA ALA A 200 -3.63 -5.83 -22.99
C ALA A 200 -2.37 -5.02 -22.67
N GLY A 201 -1.65 -5.40 -21.62
CA GLY A 201 -0.40 -4.79 -21.19
C GLY A 201 0.47 -5.79 -20.42
N GLU A 202 1.65 -5.35 -20.03
CA GLU A 202 2.56 -6.14 -19.17
C GLU A 202 2.15 -6.08 -17.68
N TRP A 203 0.85 -6.19 -17.39
CA TRP A 203 0.30 -6.16 -16.04
C TRP A 203 -0.83 -7.18 -15.89
N ILE A 204 -1.19 -7.44 -14.64
CA ILE A 204 -2.39 -8.18 -14.28
C ILE A 204 -3.47 -7.21 -13.76
N ASN A 205 -4.73 -7.51 -13.99
CA ASN A 205 -5.85 -6.73 -13.46
C ASN A 205 -6.40 -7.30 -12.14
N SER A 206 -6.08 -8.56 -11.87
CA SER A 206 -6.51 -9.27 -10.68
C SER A 206 -5.41 -10.17 -10.14
N LEU A 207 -5.34 -10.30 -8.81
CA LEU A 207 -4.44 -11.25 -8.15
C LEU A 207 -4.79 -12.71 -8.46
N ARG A 208 -6.01 -13.00 -8.94
CA ARG A 208 -6.39 -14.34 -9.42
C ARG A 208 -5.57 -14.80 -10.64
N ASP A 209 -5.04 -13.86 -11.40
CA ASP A 209 -4.21 -14.15 -12.57
C ASP A 209 -2.86 -14.77 -12.21
N LEU A 210 -2.41 -14.58 -10.94
CA LEU A 210 -1.13 -15.11 -10.44
C LEU A 210 -1.03 -16.63 -10.52
N GLU A 211 -2.13 -17.35 -10.36
CA GLU A 211 -2.11 -18.82 -10.46
C GLU A 211 -1.65 -19.29 -11.85
N SER A 212 -2.04 -18.57 -12.88
CA SER A 212 -1.66 -18.89 -14.26
C SER A 212 -0.19 -18.62 -14.54
N LEU A 213 0.42 -17.66 -13.85
CA LEU A 213 1.84 -17.31 -13.99
C LEU A 213 2.74 -18.36 -13.34
N ILE A 214 2.32 -18.94 -12.21
CA ILE A 214 3.10 -19.97 -11.49
C ILE A 214 3.06 -21.31 -12.23
N SER A 215 1.95 -21.63 -12.88
CA SER A 215 1.77 -22.90 -13.59
C SER A 215 2.59 -23.00 -14.89
N ARG A 216 3.21 -21.90 -15.32
CA ARG A 216 4.04 -21.82 -16.54
C ARG A 216 5.55 -21.82 -16.28
N SER A 217 5.94 -21.80 -15.00
CA SER A 217 7.34 -21.79 -14.52
C SER A 217 7.75 -23.19 -14.04
#